data_753d98c1b1e514ddb4f78d1d6cd1182e
#
_entry.id   753d98c1b1e514ddb4f78d1d6cd1182e
#
_cell.length_a   1.000
_cell.length_b   1.000
_cell.length_c   1.000
_cell.angle_alpha   90.00
_cell.angle_beta   90.00
_cell.angle_gamma   90.00
#
_symmetry.space_group_name_H-M   'P 1'
#
loop_
_entity.id
_entity.type
_entity.pdbx_description
1 polymer ?
#
loop_
_entity_poly.entity_id
_entity_poly.type
_entity_poly.pdbx_seq_one_letter_code
_entity_poly.pdbx_strand_id
1 'polypeptide(L)'
;MAANERIKPIAVMNFFNCDRDSAIRSKLEAAGVAILPATGTGFKLLRYMKKMVEYHPEERTLELAIPQPKGSERIALSEYESKMELQRFGVRVPFSEVVSSEEQLDRVVKEVSYPCVAKIESADILHKSDVGGVKLNLRSETELRAAYAEVLKNAAEKAPAAKVNGVLVQPMLPKGVEVIVGVNIDPQFGPMIL
;
A
#
# COMPACT_ATOMS: atom_id res chain seq x y z
N MET A 1 -48.14 -24.86 -18.14
CA MET A 1 -47.35 -24.47 -16.93
C MET A 1 -46.68 -25.73 -16.43
N ALA A 2 -45.42 -25.94 -16.78
CA ALA A 2 -44.65 -27.10 -16.31
C ALA A 2 -44.28 -26.87 -14.85
N ALA A 3 -44.69 -27.80 -13.99
CA ALA A 3 -44.25 -27.82 -12.58
C ALA A 3 -42.73 -27.95 -12.56
N ASN A 4 -42.08 -26.98 -11.94
CA ASN A 4 -40.66 -26.95 -11.75
C ASN A 4 -40.32 -28.00 -10.66
N GLU A 5 -40.18 -29.27 -11.08
CA GLU A 5 -39.67 -30.31 -10.18
C GLU A 5 -38.28 -29.89 -9.73
N ARG A 6 -38.14 -29.51 -8.48
CA ARG A 6 -36.87 -29.24 -7.86
C ARG A 6 -36.02 -30.51 -7.81
N ILE A 7 -35.23 -30.74 -8.84
CA ILE A 7 -34.27 -31.84 -8.88
C ILE A 7 -33.28 -31.60 -7.76
N LYS A 8 -33.25 -32.48 -6.76
CA LYS A 8 -32.26 -32.42 -5.69
C LYS A 8 -30.93 -32.91 -6.27
N PRO A 9 -29.85 -32.13 -6.17
CA PRO A 9 -28.55 -32.56 -6.64
C PRO A 9 -28.07 -33.75 -5.77
N ILE A 10 -27.50 -34.75 -6.43
CA ILE A 10 -26.90 -35.94 -5.81
C ILE A 10 -25.39 -35.82 -5.97
N ALA A 11 -24.65 -36.00 -4.87
CA ALA A 11 -23.20 -36.08 -4.90
C ALA A 11 -22.74 -37.31 -4.11
N VAL A 12 -21.71 -37.96 -4.58
CA VAL A 12 -21.05 -39.08 -3.90
C VAL A 12 -19.81 -38.56 -3.21
N MET A 13 -19.66 -38.88 -1.94
CA MET A 13 -18.46 -38.54 -1.18
C MET A 13 -17.60 -39.79 -0.96
N ASN A 14 -16.38 -39.76 -1.41
CA ASN A 14 -15.44 -40.85 -1.20
C ASN A 14 -14.76 -40.68 0.16
N PHE A 15 -14.96 -41.67 1.05
CA PHE A 15 -14.36 -41.70 2.39
C PHE A 15 -12.90 -42.13 2.40
N PHE A 16 -12.50 -42.87 1.40
CA PHE A 16 -11.13 -43.35 1.24
C PHE A 16 -10.53 -42.74 0.01
N ASN A 17 -9.43 -42.08 0.14
CA ASN A 17 -8.71 -41.40 -0.95
C ASN A 17 -8.14 -42.44 -1.95
N CYS A 18 -8.96 -43.39 -2.35
CA CYS A 18 -8.60 -44.50 -3.23
C CYS A 18 -9.19 -44.27 -4.62
N ASP A 19 -8.35 -43.86 -5.55
CA ASP A 19 -8.61 -43.90 -7.00
C ASP A 19 -8.76 -45.36 -7.55
N ARG A 20 -9.16 -46.32 -6.71
CA ARG A 20 -9.12 -47.73 -7.04
C ARG A 20 -10.16 -48.21 -8.02
N ASP A 21 -11.19 -47.39 -8.30
CA ASP A 21 -12.24 -47.82 -9.24
C ASP A 21 -12.57 -46.70 -10.24
N SER A 22 -11.67 -46.55 -11.22
CA SER A 22 -11.85 -45.59 -12.32
C SER A 22 -13.13 -45.86 -13.16
N ALA A 23 -13.57 -47.11 -13.18
CA ALA A 23 -14.76 -47.49 -13.93
C ALA A 23 -16.05 -47.01 -13.26
N ILE A 24 -16.15 -47.08 -11.94
CA ILE A 24 -17.30 -46.57 -11.19
C ILE A 24 -17.32 -45.03 -11.27
N ARG A 25 -16.16 -44.41 -11.11
CA ARG A 25 -16.00 -42.97 -11.23
C ARG A 25 -16.50 -42.47 -12.59
N SER A 26 -16.03 -43.06 -13.68
CA SER A 26 -16.43 -42.67 -15.03
C SER A 26 -17.95 -42.86 -15.27
N LYS A 27 -18.57 -43.89 -14.72
CA LYS A 27 -20.01 -44.09 -14.79
C LYS A 27 -20.79 -43.02 -14.03
N LEU A 28 -20.34 -42.62 -12.84
CA LEU A 28 -20.99 -41.59 -12.06
C LEU A 28 -20.88 -40.22 -12.73
N GLU A 29 -19.69 -39.89 -13.22
CA GLU A 29 -19.45 -38.64 -13.97
C GLU A 29 -20.28 -38.58 -15.24
N ALA A 30 -20.39 -39.67 -16.00
CA ALA A 30 -21.22 -39.77 -17.17
C ALA A 30 -22.74 -39.64 -16.85
N ALA A 31 -23.15 -40.02 -15.64
CA ALA A 31 -24.50 -39.82 -15.15
C ALA A 31 -24.74 -38.42 -14.53
N GLY A 32 -23.77 -37.51 -14.60
CA GLY A 32 -23.86 -36.17 -14.01
C GLY A 32 -23.84 -36.12 -12.49
N VAL A 33 -23.32 -37.19 -11.84
CA VAL A 33 -23.22 -37.25 -10.40
C VAL A 33 -21.87 -36.69 -9.98
N ALA A 34 -21.89 -35.65 -9.15
CA ALA A 34 -20.67 -35.01 -8.63
C ALA A 34 -19.96 -35.96 -7.63
N ILE A 35 -18.65 -36.12 -7.80
CA ILE A 35 -17.81 -36.86 -6.87
C ILE A 35 -17.01 -35.87 -6.03
N LEU A 36 -17.29 -35.86 -4.74
CA LEU A 36 -16.60 -34.97 -3.80
C LEU A 36 -15.39 -35.66 -3.20
N PRO A 37 -14.29 -34.92 -2.99
CA PRO A 37 -13.11 -35.47 -2.33
C PRO A 37 -13.41 -35.85 -0.87
N ALA A 38 -12.48 -36.57 -0.24
CA ALA A 38 -12.59 -37.10 1.12
C ALA A 38 -13.27 -36.15 2.12
N THR A 39 -13.95 -36.72 3.10
CA THR A 39 -14.94 -36.11 4.00
C THR A 39 -14.67 -34.66 4.42
N GLY A 40 -13.47 -34.36 4.92
CA GLY A 40 -13.15 -33.02 5.40
C GLY A 40 -13.15 -31.96 4.28
N THR A 41 -12.59 -32.27 3.14
CA THR A 41 -12.54 -31.38 1.98
C THR A 41 -13.89 -31.30 1.29
N GLY A 42 -14.62 -32.42 1.17
CA GLY A 42 -15.94 -32.46 0.57
C GLY A 42 -16.94 -31.61 1.34
N PHE A 43 -16.97 -31.70 2.67
CA PHE A 43 -17.84 -30.83 3.48
C PHE A 43 -17.46 -29.36 3.42
N LYS A 44 -16.17 -29.03 3.36
CA LYS A 44 -15.73 -27.64 3.13
C LYS A 44 -16.22 -27.11 1.79
N LEU A 45 -16.12 -27.91 0.74
CA LEU A 45 -16.59 -27.55 -0.60
C LEU A 45 -18.09 -27.29 -0.59
N LEU A 46 -18.90 -28.19 -0.02
CA LEU A 46 -20.35 -27.98 0.10
C LEU A 46 -20.70 -26.71 0.90
N ARG A 47 -19.97 -26.44 1.97
CA ARG A 47 -20.14 -25.20 2.75
C ARG A 47 -19.83 -23.96 1.91
N TYR A 48 -18.77 -23.98 1.10
CA TYR A 48 -18.45 -22.85 0.23
C TYR A 48 -19.46 -22.70 -0.90
N MET A 49 -19.91 -23.79 -1.52
CA MET A 49 -20.98 -23.74 -2.54
C MET A 49 -22.27 -23.16 -1.95
N LYS A 50 -22.67 -23.58 -0.74
CA LYS A 50 -23.82 -22.97 -0.04
C LYS A 50 -23.64 -21.46 0.13
N LYS A 51 -22.47 -21.02 0.63
CA LYS A 51 -22.15 -19.58 0.79
C LYS A 51 -22.20 -18.82 -0.54
N MET A 52 -21.75 -19.43 -1.63
CA MET A 52 -21.83 -18.80 -2.96
C MET A 52 -23.28 -18.61 -3.43
N VAL A 53 -24.14 -19.62 -3.19
CA VAL A 53 -25.58 -19.53 -3.54
C VAL A 53 -26.31 -18.51 -2.68
N GLU A 54 -25.93 -18.40 -1.40
CA GLU A 54 -26.51 -17.45 -0.44
C GLU A 54 -25.85 -16.06 -0.53
N TYR A 55 -24.87 -15.88 -1.38
CA TYR A 55 -24.20 -14.59 -1.57
C TYR A 55 -25.04 -13.69 -2.48
N HIS A 56 -25.54 -12.63 -1.91
CA HIS A 56 -26.25 -11.56 -2.60
C HIS A 56 -25.33 -10.32 -2.65
N PRO A 57 -24.60 -10.10 -3.76
CA PRO A 57 -23.68 -8.97 -3.87
C PRO A 57 -24.37 -7.61 -3.69
N GLU A 58 -25.62 -7.51 -4.11
CA GLU A 58 -26.46 -6.31 -4.04
C GLU A 58 -26.72 -5.84 -2.59
N GLU A 59 -26.74 -6.76 -1.62
CA GLU A 59 -26.91 -6.43 -0.20
C GLU A 59 -25.62 -5.93 0.47
N ARG A 60 -24.50 -6.03 -0.20
CA ARG A 60 -23.16 -5.66 0.29
C ARG A 60 -22.46 -4.64 -0.59
N THR A 61 -23.18 -3.92 -1.41
CA THR A 61 -22.62 -2.74 -2.07
C THR A 61 -22.27 -1.72 -0.99
N LEU A 62 -21.07 -1.83 -0.46
CA LEU A 62 -20.38 -0.67 0.08
C LEU A 62 -20.26 0.28 -1.12
N GLU A 63 -21.13 1.28 -1.16
CA GLU A 63 -20.87 2.45 -2.00
C GLU A 63 -19.61 3.10 -1.45
N LEU A 64 -18.47 2.56 -1.81
CA LEU A 64 -17.22 3.29 -1.70
C LEU A 64 -17.38 4.44 -2.68
N ALA A 65 -17.81 5.58 -2.15
CA ALA A 65 -17.71 6.85 -2.86
C ALA A 65 -16.22 7.12 -3.06
N ILE A 66 -15.63 6.44 -4.06
CA ILE A 66 -14.26 6.71 -4.48
C ILE A 66 -14.34 8.06 -5.17
N PRO A 67 -13.72 9.10 -4.60
CA PRO A 67 -13.68 10.40 -5.27
C PRO A 67 -13.02 10.16 -6.63
N GLN A 68 -13.79 10.35 -7.71
CA GLN A 68 -13.22 10.33 -9.05
C GLN A 68 -12.24 11.50 -9.13
N PRO A 69 -10.99 11.26 -9.54
CA PRO A 69 -10.02 12.32 -9.69
C PRO A 69 -10.56 13.37 -10.67
N LYS A 70 -10.64 14.60 -10.22
CA LYS A 70 -11.04 15.73 -11.07
C LYS A 70 -9.84 16.09 -11.95
N GLY A 71 -9.71 15.43 -13.09
CA GLY A 71 -8.65 15.67 -14.05
C GLY A 71 -7.80 14.44 -14.36
N SER A 72 -7.12 14.48 -15.49
CA SER A 72 -6.24 13.40 -15.97
C SER A 72 -4.78 13.57 -15.59
N GLU A 73 -4.42 14.71 -14.99
CA GLU A 73 -3.04 15.02 -14.66
C GLU A 73 -2.66 14.43 -13.30
N ARG A 74 -1.68 13.54 -13.32
CA ARG A 74 -1.08 12.99 -12.11
C ARG A 74 0.12 13.85 -11.74
N ILE A 75 0.08 14.46 -10.58
CA ILE A 75 1.20 15.21 -10.02
C ILE A 75 1.88 14.38 -8.93
N ALA A 76 3.21 14.40 -8.92
CA ALA A 76 3.98 13.85 -7.81
C ALA A 76 4.06 14.92 -6.70
N LEU A 77 3.68 14.53 -5.50
CA LEU A 77 3.89 15.36 -4.31
C LEU A 77 5.27 15.09 -3.73
N SER A 78 5.91 16.12 -3.22
CA SER A 78 7.14 15.99 -2.44
C SER A 78 6.87 15.30 -1.08
N GLU A 79 7.93 14.96 -0.33
CA GLU A 79 7.78 14.36 1.00
C GLU A 79 7.04 15.30 1.96
N TYR A 80 7.35 16.58 1.93
CA TYR A 80 6.70 17.57 2.78
C TYR A 80 5.23 17.76 2.43
N GLU A 81 4.92 17.94 1.14
CA GLU A 81 3.55 18.08 0.67
C GLU A 81 2.70 16.86 1.01
N SER A 82 3.25 15.65 0.83
CA SER A 82 2.58 14.41 1.20
C SER A 82 2.28 14.32 2.70
N LYS A 83 3.21 14.75 3.55
CA LYS A 83 3.01 14.81 5.00
C LYS A 83 1.91 15.81 5.39
N MET A 84 1.90 16.96 4.77
CA MET A 84 0.85 17.98 5.02
C MET A 84 -0.52 17.44 4.63
N GLU A 85 -0.60 16.74 3.51
CA GLU A 85 -1.86 16.15 3.06
C GLU A 85 -2.33 15.04 4.00
N LEU A 86 -1.45 14.13 4.42
CA LEU A 86 -1.78 13.09 5.40
C LEU A 86 -2.23 13.68 6.74
N GLN A 87 -1.62 14.77 7.18
CA GLN A 87 -2.02 15.46 8.42
C GLN A 87 -3.45 16.00 8.35
N ARG A 88 -3.92 16.46 7.18
CA ARG A 88 -5.32 16.90 6.98
C ARG A 88 -6.33 15.77 7.22
N PHE A 89 -5.91 14.52 7.03
CA PHE A 89 -6.70 13.32 7.33
C PHE A 89 -6.45 12.77 8.73
N GLY A 90 -5.80 13.53 9.61
CA GLY A 90 -5.58 13.13 11.01
C GLY A 90 -4.41 12.19 11.24
N VAL A 91 -3.59 11.91 10.23
CA VAL A 91 -2.36 11.12 10.41
C VAL A 91 -1.33 11.99 11.15
N ARG A 92 -0.78 11.46 12.22
CA ARG A 92 0.29 12.14 12.96
C ARG A 92 1.60 12.06 12.17
N VAL A 93 2.13 13.21 11.81
CA VAL A 93 3.42 13.35 11.14
C VAL A 93 4.43 14.01 12.07
N PRO A 94 5.72 13.68 11.99
CA PRO A 94 6.74 14.37 12.77
C PRO A 94 6.84 15.83 12.33
N PHE A 95 7.27 16.70 13.23
CA PHE A 95 7.66 18.06 12.89
C PHE A 95 8.64 18.03 11.71
N SER A 96 8.39 18.87 10.73
CA SER A 96 9.23 18.97 9.53
C SER A 96 9.16 20.39 9.00
N GLU A 97 10.31 20.93 8.63
CA GLU A 97 10.40 22.26 8.02
C GLU A 97 11.28 22.23 6.78
N VAL A 98 10.81 22.88 5.73
CA VAL A 98 11.57 23.04 4.47
C VAL A 98 12.39 24.31 4.58
N VAL A 99 13.69 24.17 4.51
CA VAL A 99 14.67 25.24 4.58
C VAL A 99 15.14 25.56 3.17
N SER A 100 14.80 26.76 2.67
CA SER A 100 15.15 27.22 1.32
C SER A 100 16.06 28.47 1.31
N SER A 101 16.35 29.05 2.48
CA SER A 101 17.24 30.20 2.62
C SER A 101 18.11 30.10 3.88
N GLU A 102 19.18 30.87 3.92
CA GLU A 102 20.09 30.95 5.09
C GLU A 102 19.37 31.52 6.33
N GLU A 103 18.45 32.46 6.16
CA GLU A 103 17.69 33.03 7.28
C GLU A 103 16.77 31.97 7.91
N GLN A 104 16.18 31.09 7.08
CA GLN A 104 15.40 29.96 7.57
C GLN A 104 16.30 28.93 8.26
N LEU A 105 17.49 28.68 7.72
CA LEU A 105 18.49 27.80 8.36
C LEU A 105 18.87 28.33 9.74
N ASP A 106 19.16 29.62 9.87
CA ASP A 106 19.52 30.28 11.12
C ASP A 106 18.47 30.15 12.23
N ARG A 107 17.22 30.06 11.84
CA ARG A 107 16.11 29.81 12.73
C ARG A 107 16.00 28.34 13.10
N VAL A 108 15.95 27.46 12.08
CA VAL A 108 15.69 26.03 12.25
C VAL A 108 16.79 25.34 13.07
N VAL A 109 18.06 25.73 12.91
CA VAL A 109 19.16 25.14 13.70
C VAL A 109 19.01 25.37 15.21
N LYS A 110 18.27 26.40 15.63
CA LYS A 110 17.98 26.74 17.02
C LYS A 110 16.71 26.08 17.56
N GLU A 111 15.77 25.78 16.67
CA GLU A 111 14.43 25.30 17.03
C GLU A 111 14.31 23.78 16.94
N VAL A 112 15.09 23.14 16.06
CA VAL A 112 15.00 21.69 15.85
C VAL A 112 15.57 20.90 17.03
N SER A 113 14.89 19.82 17.40
CA SER A 113 15.41 18.88 18.38
C SER A 113 16.46 17.97 17.74
N TYR A 114 17.64 17.90 18.38
CA TYR A 114 18.72 17.00 17.98
C TYR A 114 18.63 15.64 18.71
N PRO A 115 19.05 14.53 18.08
CA PRO A 115 19.54 14.44 16.72
C PRO A 115 18.46 14.68 15.67
N CYS A 116 18.85 15.25 14.53
CA CYS A 116 17.93 15.52 13.43
C CYS A 116 18.40 14.91 12.10
N VAL A 117 17.60 15.09 11.09
CA VAL A 117 17.81 14.59 9.71
C VAL A 117 17.66 15.76 8.76
N ALA A 118 18.52 15.84 7.76
CA ALA A 118 18.41 16.74 6.62
C ALA A 118 18.23 15.91 5.34
N LYS A 119 17.20 16.24 4.55
CA LYS A 119 16.87 15.55 3.30
C LYS A 119 16.61 16.56 2.20
N ILE A 120 17.06 16.28 0.99
CA ILE A 120 16.67 17.09 -0.15
C ILE A 120 15.15 17.06 -0.35
N GLU A 121 14.55 18.22 -0.57
CA GLU A 121 13.11 18.34 -0.79
C GLU A 121 12.85 18.65 -2.26
N SER A 122 12.34 17.63 -2.95
CA SER A 122 12.04 17.67 -4.37
C SER A 122 11.05 16.56 -4.71
N ALA A 123 10.06 16.85 -5.54
CA ALA A 123 9.17 15.86 -6.14
C ALA A 123 9.85 15.06 -7.28
N ASP A 124 10.91 15.62 -7.86
CA ASP A 124 11.61 15.02 -9.00
C ASP A 124 12.69 14.01 -8.55
N ILE A 125 13.11 14.06 -7.27
CA ILE A 125 14.13 13.16 -6.71
C ILE A 125 13.46 12.11 -5.84
N LEU A 126 13.06 10.99 -6.45
CA LEU A 126 12.37 9.90 -5.76
C LEU A 126 13.32 9.12 -4.82
N HIS A 127 14.54 8.86 -5.25
CA HIS A 127 15.55 8.11 -4.50
C HIS A 127 16.62 9.06 -3.93
N LYS A 128 16.26 9.77 -2.87
CA LYS A 128 17.12 10.81 -2.26
C LYS A 128 18.49 10.29 -1.81
N SER A 129 18.55 9.05 -1.34
CA SER A 129 19.80 8.42 -0.90
C SER A 129 20.81 8.22 -2.03
N ASP A 130 20.35 7.91 -3.24
CA ASP A 130 21.21 7.62 -4.39
C ASP A 130 21.98 8.88 -4.85
N VAL A 131 21.35 10.02 -4.68
CA VAL A 131 22.00 11.31 -4.95
C VAL A 131 22.80 11.85 -3.77
N GLY A 132 22.85 11.14 -2.64
CA GLY A 132 23.46 11.65 -1.40
C GLY A 132 22.67 12.80 -0.78
N GLY A 133 21.37 12.83 -1.07
CA GLY A 133 20.41 13.85 -0.63
C GLY A 133 19.84 13.61 0.78
N VAL A 134 20.43 12.71 1.59
CA VAL A 134 19.98 12.41 2.95
C VAL A 134 21.16 12.37 3.90
N LYS A 135 21.06 13.09 5.02
CA LYS A 135 22.01 13.06 6.14
C LYS A 135 21.26 12.78 7.43
N LEU A 136 21.66 11.71 8.09
CA LEU A 136 21.03 11.22 9.32
C LEU A 136 21.87 11.52 10.56
N ASN A 137 21.22 11.51 11.71
CA ASN A 137 21.88 11.56 13.03
C ASN A 137 22.76 12.80 13.24
N LEU A 138 22.30 13.95 12.77
CA LEU A 138 22.95 15.24 12.96
C LEU A 138 22.71 15.69 14.40
N ARG A 139 23.79 15.93 15.15
CA ARG A 139 23.75 16.13 16.61
C ARG A 139 24.00 17.57 17.05
N SER A 140 24.33 18.42 16.11
CA SER A 140 24.66 19.81 16.39
C SER A 140 24.29 20.75 15.26
N GLU A 141 24.22 22.05 15.58
CA GLU A 141 24.02 23.10 14.59
C GLU A 141 25.10 23.04 13.49
N THR A 142 26.36 22.85 13.88
CA THR A 142 27.48 22.78 12.92
C THR A 142 27.31 21.62 11.95
N GLU A 143 26.89 20.44 12.43
CA GLU A 143 26.62 19.28 11.58
C GLU A 143 25.44 19.54 10.65
N LEU A 144 24.37 20.17 11.15
CA LEU A 144 23.20 20.48 10.34
C LEU A 144 23.52 21.47 9.22
N ARG A 145 24.29 22.54 9.50
CA ARG A 145 24.74 23.51 8.49
C ARG A 145 25.62 22.85 7.42
N ALA A 146 26.55 22.01 7.83
CA ALA A 146 27.39 21.26 6.89
C ALA A 146 26.56 20.31 6.02
N ALA A 147 25.61 19.59 6.63
CA ALA A 147 24.72 18.69 5.92
C ALA A 147 23.80 19.42 4.93
N TYR A 148 23.28 20.58 5.30
CA TYR A 148 22.46 21.44 4.43
C TYR A 148 23.21 21.80 3.15
N ALA A 149 24.44 22.33 3.28
CA ALA A 149 25.25 22.69 2.14
C ALA A 149 25.61 21.47 1.25
N GLU A 150 25.97 20.35 1.90
CA GLU A 150 26.36 19.13 1.18
C GLU A 150 25.19 18.51 0.40
N VAL A 151 23.99 18.46 1.01
CA VAL A 151 22.78 17.91 0.38
C VAL A 151 22.38 18.73 -0.83
N LEU A 152 22.40 20.05 -0.77
CA LEU A 152 22.15 20.94 -1.90
C LEU A 152 23.18 20.76 -3.02
N LYS A 153 24.46 20.70 -2.67
CA LYS A 153 25.55 20.48 -3.62
C LYS A 153 25.36 19.15 -4.35
N ASN A 154 25.13 18.07 -3.61
CA ASN A 154 24.93 16.74 -4.18
C ASN A 154 23.73 16.69 -5.14
N ALA A 155 22.63 17.35 -4.78
CA ALA A 155 21.47 17.43 -5.67
C ALA A 155 21.77 18.21 -6.96
N ALA A 156 22.47 19.33 -6.85
CA ALA A 156 22.87 20.12 -8.03
C ALA A 156 23.81 19.35 -8.97
N GLU A 157 24.73 18.54 -8.41
CA GLU A 157 25.70 17.76 -9.20
C GLU A 157 25.06 16.52 -9.86
N LYS A 158 24.21 15.79 -9.09
CA LYS A 158 23.70 14.48 -9.53
C LYS A 158 22.31 14.51 -10.15
N ALA A 159 21.54 15.56 -9.90
CA ALA A 159 20.20 15.75 -10.44
C ALA A 159 19.98 17.22 -10.89
N PRO A 160 20.79 17.75 -11.81
CA PRO A 160 20.77 19.17 -12.20
C PRO A 160 19.46 19.63 -12.84
N ALA A 161 18.66 18.71 -13.37
CA ALA A 161 17.35 19.02 -13.97
C ALA A 161 16.20 18.99 -12.95
N ALA A 162 16.44 18.50 -11.72
CA ALA A 162 15.40 18.39 -10.71
C ALA A 162 15.08 19.76 -10.10
N LYS A 163 13.80 20.03 -9.91
CA LYS A 163 13.34 21.21 -9.17
C LYS A 163 13.52 20.93 -7.67
N VAL A 164 14.45 21.63 -7.04
CA VAL A 164 14.71 21.54 -5.62
C VAL A 164 13.96 22.66 -4.89
N ASN A 165 13.13 22.28 -3.90
CA ASN A 165 12.38 23.22 -3.07
C ASN A 165 13.16 23.67 -1.82
N GLY A 166 14.25 22.98 -1.48
CA GLY A 166 15.08 23.22 -0.31
C GLY A 166 15.54 21.93 0.36
N VAL A 167 15.81 22.00 1.64
CA VAL A 167 16.18 20.85 2.48
C VAL A 167 15.14 20.69 3.58
N LEU A 168 14.54 19.52 3.66
CA LEU A 168 13.63 19.14 4.72
C LEU A 168 14.41 18.76 5.97
N VAL A 169 14.21 19.50 7.04
CA VAL A 169 14.80 19.25 8.36
C VAL A 169 13.72 18.74 9.30
N GLN A 170 14.01 17.65 10.00
CA GLN A 170 13.10 17.04 10.97
C GLN A 170 13.87 16.36 12.11
N PRO A 171 13.31 16.27 13.33
CA PRO A 171 13.88 15.44 14.39
C PRO A 171 14.02 13.99 13.96
N MET A 172 15.05 13.32 14.42
CA MET A 172 15.20 11.89 14.21
C MET A 172 14.27 11.13 15.14
N LEU A 173 13.42 10.29 14.56
CA LEU A 173 12.52 9.47 15.36
C LEU A 173 13.27 8.31 16.03
N PRO A 174 12.84 7.89 17.23
CA PRO A 174 13.40 6.72 17.87
C PRO A 174 13.15 5.47 17.04
N LYS A 175 14.00 4.45 17.21
CA LYS A 175 13.80 3.16 16.54
C LYS A 175 12.45 2.56 16.92
N GLY A 176 11.73 2.10 15.93
CA GLY A 176 10.44 1.42 16.04
C GLY A 176 10.33 0.29 15.03
N VAL A 177 9.14 -0.29 14.94
CA VAL A 177 8.81 -1.23 13.87
C VAL A 177 8.44 -0.40 12.63
N GLU A 178 9.17 -0.61 11.54
CA GLU A 178 8.87 0.04 10.27
C GLU A 178 7.76 -0.74 9.57
N VAL A 179 6.73 -0.03 9.14
CA VAL A 179 5.61 -0.58 8.39
C VAL A 179 5.45 0.23 7.11
N ILE A 180 5.37 -0.45 6.00
CA ILE A 180 5.06 0.16 4.70
C ILE A 180 3.58 -0.02 4.45
N VAL A 181 2.89 1.09 4.24
CA VAL A 181 1.49 1.09 3.80
C VAL A 181 1.43 1.80 2.45
N GLY A 182 1.01 1.07 1.44
CA GLY A 182 0.86 1.58 0.09
C GLY A 182 -0.58 1.53 -0.39
N VAL A 183 -0.95 2.42 -1.29
CA VAL A 183 -2.22 2.39 -2.00
C VAL A 183 -1.94 2.33 -3.49
N ASN A 184 -2.51 1.33 -4.15
CA ASN A 184 -2.49 1.22 -5.60
C ASN A 184 -3.92 1.21 -6.13
N ILE A 185 -4.13 1.79 -7.31
CA ILE A 185 -5.42 1.73 -7.99
C ILE A 185 -5.35 0.63 -9.04
N ASP A 186 -6.01 -0.48 -8.76
CA ASP A 186 -6.14 -1.58 -9.70
C ASP A 186 -7.26 -1.26 -10.69
N PRO A 187 -7.09 -1.50 -12.00
CA PRO A 187 -8.11 -1.22 -13.00
C PRO A 187 -9.40 -2.01 -12.82
N GLN A 188 -9.33 -3.19 -12.22
CA GLN A 188 -10.48 -4.08 -12.03
C GLN A 188 -11.08 -3.96 -10.62
N PHE A 189 -10.25 -3.85 -9.59
CA PHE A 189 -10.67 -3.87 -8.18
C PHE A 189 -10.70 -2.48 -7.51
N GLY A 190 -10.26 -1.44 -8.22
CA GLY A 190 -10.18 -0.09 -7.65
C GLY A 190 -9.02 0.09 -6.66
N PRO A 191 -9.18 0.97 -5.65
CA PRO A 191 -8.11 1.24 -4.68
C PRO A 191 -7.84 0.02 -3.80
N MET A 192 -6.59 -0.41 -3.76
CA MET A 192 -6.09 -1.51 -2.93
C MET A 192 -5.04 -1.00 -1.96
N ILE A 193 -5.13 -1.43 -0.71
CA ILE A 193 -4.13 -1.16 0.34
C ILE A 193 -3.20 -2.37 0.44
N LEU A 194 -1.91 -2.08 0.44
CA LEU A 194 -0.82 -3.06 0.55
C LEU A 194 -0.05 -2.85 1.84
#